data_27a17a1737453488ea84a119fc5fa0a5
#
_entry.id   27a17a1737453488ea84a119fc5fa0a5
#
_cell.length_a   1.000
_cell.length_b   1.000
_cell.length_c   1.000
_cell.angle_alpha   90.00
_cell.angle_beta   90.00
_cell.angle_gamma   90.00
#
_symmetry.space_group_name_H-M   'P 1'
#
loop_
_entity.id
_entity.type
_entity.pdbx_description
1 polymer ?
#
loop_
_entity_poly.entity_id
_entity_poly.type
_entity_poly.pdbx_seq_one_letter_code
_entity_poly.pdbx_strand_id
1 'polypeptide(L)'
;SDTKDYHISKALFSTWLYDDPVEKHTMRWDPFDDVRYALQWQNPSGDRNRKTGGGMWGANRLAIEALPLFVTAPKIRSLETTAFTQNKGEGVFLTWPIWESPLSIETLRSLLSLHELQTPKPDRKKLMRMGIVEIFRCQRLTQGKFRNFSLAEPV
;
A
#
# COMPACT_ATOMS: atom_id res chain seq x y z
N SER A 1 -6.18 -16.36 14.03
CA SER A 1 -5.09 -15.66 13.33
C SER A 1 -3.76 -16.07 13.96
N ASP A 2 -2.79 -16.41 13.14
CA ASP A 2 -1.46 -16.81 13.63
C ASP A 2 -0.58 -15.59 13.93
N THR A 3 -1.01 -14.41 13.52
CA THR A 3 -0.35 -13.14 13.86
C THR A 3 -0.48 -12.85 15.35
N LYS A 4 0.65 -12.63 16.02
CA LYS A 4 0.78 -12.29 17.44
C LYS A 4 1.19 -10.83 17.61
N ASP A 5 1.08 -10.30 18.81
CA ASP A 5 1.42 -8.90 19.13
C ASP A 5 2.85 -8.53 18.76
N TYR A 6 3.79 -9.45 18.92
CA TYR A 6 5.18 -9.21 18.56
C TYR A 6 5.38 -9.02 17.04
N HIS A 7 4.56 -9.66 16.17
CA HIS A 7 4.62 -9.43 14.73
C HIS A 7 4.16 -8.00 14.39
N ILE A 8 3.13 -7.51 15.08
CA ILE A 8 2.66 -6.12 14.93
C ILE A 8 3.74 -5.15 15.40
N SER A 9 4.30 -5.37 16.58
CA SER A 9 5.38 -4.56 17.13
C SER A 9 6.59 -4.53 16.20
N LYS A 10 7.00 -5.68 15.66
CA LYS A 10 8.07 -5.81 14.67
C LYS A 10 7.75 -4.99 13.40
N ALA A 11 6.53 -5.06 12.88
CA ALA A 11 6.14 -4.32 11.69
C ALA A 11 6.14 -2.81 11.88
N LEU A 12 5.84 -2.32 13.10
CA LEU A 12 5.75 -0.89 13.42
C LEU A 12 7.10 -0.27 13.83
N PHE A 13 7.96 -1.03 14.51
CA PHE A 13 9.10 -0.47 15.23
C PHE A 13 10.45 -1.10 14.86
N SER A 14 10.49 -2.02 13.93
CA SER A 14 11.73 -2.69 13.52
C SER A 14 11.95 -2.64 12.03
N THR A 15 13.17 -2.90 11.59
CA THR A 15 13.47 -3.09 10.16
C THR A 15 12.73 -4.32 9.63
N TRP A 16 12.14 -4.20 8.46
CA TRP A 16 11.44 -5.30 7.81
C TRP A 16 12.43 -6.28 7.20
N LEU A 17 12.54 -7.44 7.79
CA LEU A 17 13.47 -8.49 7.37
C LEU A 17 12.82 -9.54 6.46
N TYR A 18 11.50 -9.55 6.34
CA TYR A 18 10.73 -10.52 5.56
C TYR A 18 11.08 -11.98 5.91
N ASP A 19 11.16 -12.28 7.21
CA ASP A 19 11.60 -13.56 7.76
C ASP A 19 10.48 -14.41 8.39
N ASP A 20 9.24 -13.91 8.37
CA ASP A 20 8.09 -14.70 8.83
C ASP A 20 7.76 -15.79 7.79
N PRO A 21 7.44 -17.03 8.21
CA PRO A 21 7.22 -18.15 7.30
C PRO A 21 6.05 -17.91 6.34
N VAL A 22 6.23 -18.14 5.04
CA VAL A 22 5.17 -17.92 4.02
C VAL A 22 4.51 -19.20 3.52
N GLU A 23 5.04 -20.37 3.82
CA GLU A 23 4.64 -21.63 3.18
C GLU A 23 3.13 -21.94 3.26
N LYS A 24 2.47 -21.54 4.35
CA LYS A 24 1.03 -21.73 4.56
C LYS A 24 0.24 -20.45 4.81
N HIS A 25 0.90 -19.31 4.92
CA HIS A 25 0.33 -18.09 5.46
C HIS A 25 0.62 -16.84 4.61
N THR A 26 0.94 -17.03 3.32
CA THR A 26 1.20 -15.88 2.45
C THR A 26 -0.10 -15.32 1.87
N MET A 27 -0.24 -13.99 1.92
CA MET A 27 -1.21 -13.23 1.16
C MET A 27 -0.67 -12.85 -0.22
N ARG A 28 0.59 -13.13 -0.51
CA ARG A 28 1.32 -12.72 -1.71
C ARG A 28 1.39 -11.19 -1.85
N TRP A 29 1.43 -10.49 -0.75
CA TRP A 29 1.56 -9.03 -0.70
C TRP A 29 2.98 -8.58 -0.42
N ASP A 30 3.80 -9.47 0.13
CA ASP A 30 5.18 -9.15 0.44
C ASP A 30 6.02 -9.08 -0.84
N PRO A 31 6.79 -8.00 -1.04
CA PRO A 31 7.76 -7.91 -2.12
C PRO A 31 8.90 -8.88 -1.80
N PHE A 32 8.96 -9.94 -2.57
CA PHE A 32 10.06 -10.88 -2.52
C PHE A 32 11.00 -10.59 -3.67
N ASP A 33 12.14 -10.82 -3.88
CA ASP A 33 13.11 -10.66 -4.97
C ASP A 33 12.84 -9.51 -5.94
N ASP A 34 11.87 -9.67 -6.80
CA ASP A 34 11.54 -8.77 -7.87
C ASP A 34 10.17 -8.18 -7.65
N VAL A 35 10.15 -6.92 -7.28
CA VAL A 35 8.94 -6.14 -7.03
C VAL A 35 7.98 -6.05 -8.20
N ARG A 36 8.40 -6.38 -9.41
CA ARG A 36 7.59 -6.15 -10.60
C ARG A 36 6.50 -7.17 -10.79
N TYR A 37 6.74 -8.44 -10.51
CA TYR A 37 5.77 -9.46 -10.93
C TYR A 37 5.73 -10.72 -10.10
N ALA A 38 6.74 -11.02 -9.35
CA ALA A 38 6.93 -12.32 -8.75
C ALA A 38 5.78 -12.77 -7.85
N LEU A 39 5.10 -11.82 -7.29
CA LEU A 39 4.13 -12.08 -6.24
C LEU A 39 2.82 -12.67 -6.72
N GLN A 40 2.48 -12.46 -7.97
CA GLN A 40 1.09 -12.65 -8.37
C GLN A 40 0.77 -14.04 -8.86
N TRP A 41 1.75 -14.74 -9.33
CA TRP A 41 1.52 -15.98 -10.03
C TRP A 41 2.44 -17.11 -9.63
N GLN A 42 3.40 -16.84 -8.78
CA GLN A 42 4.26 -17.88 -8.26
C GLN A 42 3.68 -18.51 -7.00
N ASN A 43 3.59 -19.83 -7.02
CA ASN A 43 3.14 -20.58 -5.87
C ASN A 43 4.33 -20.78 -4.90
N PRO A 44 4.24 -20.35 -3.64
CA PRO A 44 5.29 -20.58 -2.65
C PRO A 44 5.71 -22.04 -2.52
N SER A 45 4.80 -22.98 -2.70
CA SER A 45 5.11 -24.41 -2.65
C SER A 45 5.81 -24.93 -3.90
N GLY A 46 5.70 -24.25 -5.03
CA GLY A 46 6.38 -24.59 -6.29
C GLY A 46 7.68 -23.83 -6.55
N ASP A 47 7.88 -22.71 -5.90
CA ASP A 47 9.05 -21.86 -6.06
C ASP A 47 10.01 -22.02 -4.88
N ARG A 48 11.19 -22.57 -5.16
CA ARG A 48 12.22 -22.80 -4.13
C ARG A 48 12.66 -21.51 -3.44
N ASN A 49 12.82 -20.43 -4.19
CA ASN A 49 13.26 -19.15 -3.64
C ASN A 49 12.19 -18.59 -2.70
N ARG A 50 10.92 -18.75 -3.03
CA ARG A 50 9.81 -18.31 -2.18
C ARG A 50 9.61 -19.14 -0.93
N LYS A 51 10.03 -20.39 -0.93
CA LYS A 51 10.06 -21.22 0.29
C LYS A 51 11.09 -20.73 1.29
N THR A 52 12.18 -20.17 0.79
CA THR A 52 13.27 -19.64 1.63
C THR A 52 13.09 -18.16 1.95
N GLY A 53 12.34 -17.44 1.15
CA GLY A 53 11.92 -16.07 1.46
C GLY A 53 10.81 -16.06 2.51
N GLY A 54 10.72 -15.01 3.25
CA GLY A 54 9.71 -14.82 4.26
C GLY A 54 8.73 -13.71 3.91
N GLY A 55 7.82 -13.45 4.82
CA GLY A 55 6.87 -12.35 4.77
C GLY A 55 6.96 -11.47 6.01
N MET A 56 6.05 -10.52 6.10
CA MET A 56 5.85 -9.63 7.25
C MET A 56 4.41 -9.76 7.73
N TRP A 57 4.15 -10.74 8.58
CA TRP A 57 2.79 -11.04 9.05
C TRP A 57 2.13 -9.85 9.75
N GLY A 58 2.88 -9.10 10.53
CA GLY A 58 2.38 -7.90 11.19
C GLY A 58 1.95 -6.83 10.18
N ALA A 59 2.75 -6.58 9.16
CA ALA A 59 2.43 -5.63 8.09
C ALA A 59 1.19 -6.06 7.30
N ASN A 60 1.10 -7.35 6.94
CA ASN A 60 -0.06 -7.91 6.25
C ASN A 60 -1.33 -7.79 7.11
N ARG A 61 -1.25 -8.03 8.41
CA ARG A 61 -2.38 -7.83 9.32
C ARG A 61 -2.80 -6.36 9.38
N LEU A 62 -1.88 -5.44 9.53
CA LEU A 62 -2.17 -4.00 9.52
C LEU A 62 -2.79 -3.55 8.19
N ALA A 63 -2.31 -4.08 7.08
CA ALA A 63 -2.88 -3.78 5.76
C ALA A 63 -4.34 -4.26 5.64
N ILE A 64 -4.69 -5.44 6.18
CA ILE A 64 -6.08 -5.93 6.24
C ILE A 64 -6.95 -4.98 7.06
N GLU A 65 -6.49 -4.57 8.24
CA GLU A 65 -7.24 -3.64 9.10
C GLU A 65 -7.40 -2.25 8.48
N ALA A 66 -6.48 -1.86 7.58
CA ALA A 66 -6.54 -0.59 6.86
C ALA A 66 -7.51 -0.61 5.65
N LEU A 67 -7.94 -1.77 5.16
CA LEU A 67 -8.84 -1.86 3.99
C LEU A 67 -10.09 -0.98 4.08
N PRO A 68 -10.77 -0.83 5.24
CA PRO A 68 -11.93 0.05 5.37
C PRO A 68 -11.65 1.55 5.17
N LEU A 69 -10.39 1.96 5.09
CA LEU A 69 -10.01 3.33 4.74
C LEU A 69 -10.15 3.61 3.24
N PHE A 70 -10.10 2.56 2.42
CA PHE A 70 -10.14 2.64 0.96
C PHE A 70 -11.55 2.38 0.44
N VAL A 71 -12.46 3.29 0.78
CA VAL A 71 -13.86 3.21 0.35
C VAL A 71 -13.94 3.33 -1.16
N THR A 72 -14.71 2.45 -1.79
CA THR A 72 -14.96 2.46 -3.23
C THR A 72 -16.41 2.85 -3.50
N ALA A 73 -16.61 3.84 -4.36
CA ALA A 73 -17.92 4.33 -4.76
C ALA A 73 -18.09 4.25 -6.28
N PRO A 74 -19.32 4.00 -6.78
CA PRO A 74 -19.60 4.03 -8.22
C PRO A 74 -19.59 5.48 -8.75
N LYS A 75 -18.99 5.64 -9.92
CA LYS A 75 -19.10 6.83 -10.77
C LYS A 75 -19.78 6.42 -12.08
N ILE A 76 -20.23 7.38 -12.88
CA ILE A 76 -21.07 7.11 -14.08
C ILE A 76 -20.55 5.97 -14.97
N ARG A 77 -19.24 5.80 -15.13
CA ARG A 77 -18.63 4.75 -15.99
C ARG A 77 -17.44 4.04 -15.36
N SER A 78 -17.20 4.22 -14.06
CA SER A 78 -16.03 3.70 -13.36
C SER A 78 -16.30 3.54 -11.86
N LEU A 79 -15.35 2.96 -11.16
CA LEU A 79 -15.29 2.98 -9.71
C LEU A 79 -14.22 3.98 -9.27
N GLU A 80 -14.53 4.79 -8.28
CA GLU A 80 -13.54 5.61 -7.58
C GLU A 80 -13.24 4.98 -6.23
N THR A 81 -11.98 4.87 -5.91
CA THR A 81 -11.50 4.38 -4.61
C THR A 81 -10.71 5.48 -3.93
N THR A 82 -10.96 5.69 -2.65
CA THR A 82 -10.23 6.66 -1.82
C THR A 82 -8.72 6.48 -2.01
N ALA A 83 -7.99 7.58 -2.08
CA ALA A 83 -6.54 7.65 -2.32
C ALA A 83 -6.07 7.17 -3.70
N PHE A 84 -6.98 6.72 -4.57
CA PHE A 84 -6.65 6.35 -5.94
C PHE A 84 -7.10 7.41 -6.94
N THR A 85 -6.23 7.72 -7.89
CA THR A 85 -6.53 8.67 -8.97
C THR A 85 -6.16 8.05 -10.31
N GLN A 86 -7.04 8.24 -11.28
CA GLN A 86 -6.76 7.85 -12.66
C GLN A 86 -6.37 9.09 -13.49
N ASN A 87 -5.13 9.13 -13.92
CA ASN A 87 -4.63 10.15 -14.84
C ASN A 87 -4.74 9.63 -16.28
N LYS A 88 -5.35 10.44 -17.13
CA LYS A 88 -5.54 10.07 -18.55
C LYS A 88 -4.20 9.90 -19.25
N GLY A 89 -3.96 8.71 -19.80
CA GLY A 89 -2.71 8.38 -20.51
C GLY A 89 -1.56 7.91 -19.62
N GLU A 90 -1.61 8.15 -18.30
CA GLU A 90 -0.53 7.81 -17.38
C GLU A 90 -0.84 6.55 -16.53
N GLY A 91 -2.12 6.31 -16.22
CA GLY A 91 -2.54 5.16 -15.44
C GLY A 91 -3.23 5.50 -14.14
N VAL A 92 -3.27 4.53 -13.25
CA VAL A 92 -3.89 4.65 -11.92
C VAL A 92 -2.80 4.76 -10.87
N PHE A 93 -2.93 5.71 -9.97
CA PHE A 93 -1.98 5.98 -8.90
C PHE A 93 -2.66 5.86 -7.55
N LEU A 94 -1.93 5.33 -6.58
CA LEU A 94 -2.23 5.39 -5.15
C LEU A 94 -1.34 6.46 -4.54
N THR A 95 -1.94 7.44 -3.87
CA THR A 95 -1.21 8.55 -3.22
C THR A 95 -1.62 8.62 -1.76
N TRP A 96 -0.64 8.70 -0.87
CA TRP A 96 -0.89 8.86 0.57
C TRP A 96 0.07 9.84 1.21
N PRO A 97 -0.38 10.55 2.25
CA PRO A 97 0.45 11.49 3.00
C PRO A 97 1.16 10.79 4.16
N ILE A 98 2.27 11.38 4.58
CA ILE A 98 2.88 11.19 5.90
C ILE A 98 2.59 12.45 6.72
N TRP A 99 2.19 12.29 7.96
CA TRP A 99 1.85 13.38 8.87
C TRP A 99 2.64 13.28 10.17
N GLU A 100 2.80 14.40 10.86
CA GLU A 100 3.64 14.49 12.05
C GLU A 100 2.87 14.23 13.35
N SER A 101 1.65 14.73 13.44
CA SER A 101 0.86 14.65 14.67
C SER A 101 -0.12 13.46 14.65
N PRO A 102 -0.47 12.88 15.80
CA PRO A 102 -1.52 11.86 15.87
C PRO A 102 -2.84 12.35 15.26
N LEU A 103 -3.48 11.50 14.45
CA LEU A 103 -4.76 11.78 13.79
C LEU A 103 -5.84 10.84 14.29
N SER A 104 -7.08 11.32 14.33
CA SER A 104 -8.25 10.45 14.45
C SER A 104 -8.49 9.69 13.14
N ILE A 105 -9.22 8.60 13.20
CA ILE A 105 -9.56 7.80 12.02
C ILE A 105 -10.42 8.61 11.03
N GLU A 106 -11.29 9.49 11.52
CA GLU A 106 -12.12 10.37 10.72
C GLU A 106 -11.28 11.41 9.98
N THR A 107 -10.31 12.00 10.66
CA THR A 107 -9.35 12.92 10.04
C THR A 107 -8.53 12.21 8.97
N LEU A 108 -8.07 10.99 9.24
CA LEU A 108 -7.33 10.19 8.26
C LEU A 108 -8.17 9.88 7.01
N ARG A 109 -9.43 9.51 7.19
CA ARG A 109 -10.36 9.30 6.04
C ARG A 109 -10.53 10.56 5.21
N SER A 110 -10.74 11.70 5.85
CA SER A 110 -10.83 12.99 5.17
C SER A 110 -9.54 13.34 4.43
N LEU A 111 -8.41 13.10 5.06
CA LEU A 111 -7.09 13.36 4.48
C LEU A 111 -6.82 12.50 3.24
N LEU A 112 -7.10 11.20 3.29
CA LEU A 112 -6.95 10.29 2.13
C LEU A 112 -7.88 10.68 0.96
N SER A 113 -8.99 11.36 1.23
CA SER A 113 -9.94 11.85 0.23
C SER A 113 -9.62 13.26 -0.26
N LEU A 114 -8.58 13.91 0.26
CA LEU A 114 -8.26 15.29 -0.05
C LEU A 114 -7.82 15.45 -1.52
N HIS A 115 -8.56 16.26 -2.27
CA HIS A 115 -8.32 16.46 -3.71
C HIS A 115 -6.89 16.95 -4.01
N GLU A 116 -6.37 17.84 -3.17
CA GLU A 116 -5.02 18.40 -3.31
C GLU A 116 -3.92 17.35 -3.29
N LEU A 117 -4.09 16.26 -2.55
CA LEU A 117 -3.14 15.12 -2.55
C LEU A 117 -3.16 14.35 -3.88
N GLN A 118 -4.32 14.34 -4.53
CA GLN A 118 -4.55 13.52 -5.70
C GLN A 118 -4.18 14.22 -7.02
N THR A 119 -3.77 15.48 -6.96
CA THR A 119 -3.29 16.20 -8.15
C THR A 119 -1.95 15.64 -8.65
N PRO A 120 -1.63 15.73 -9.95
CA PRO A 120 -0.34 15.27 -10.47
C PRO A 120 0.86 15.95 -9.79
N LYS A 121 0.71 17.22 -9.44
CA LYS A 121 1.71 18.02 -8.72
C LYS A 121 1.05 18.67 -7.50
N PRO A 122 1.08 18.01 -6.32
CA PRO A 122 0.51 18.57 -5.12
C PRO A 122 1.21 19.86 -4.67
N ASP A 123 0.45 20.83 -4.17
CA ASP A 123 1.05 22.01 -3.54
C ASP A 123 1.59 21.64 -2.15
N ARG A 124 2.85 21.26 -2.11
CA ARG A 124 3.54 20.83 -0.88
C ARG A 124 3.49 21.91 0.21
N LYS A 125 3.61 23.20 -0.13
CA LYS A 125 3.58 24.30 0.86
C LYS A 125 2.21 24.39 1.54
N LYS A 126 1.14 24.23 0.77
CA LYS A 126 -0.22 24.21 1.29
C LYS A 126 -0.41 23.00 2.21
N LEU A 127 0.02 21.81 1.78
CA LEU A 127 -0.14 20.57 2.51
C LEU A 127 0.71 20.53 3.79
N MET A 128 1.91 21.08 3.78
CA MET A 128 2.74 21.23 4.99
C MET A 128 2.06 22.07 6.07
N ARG A 129 1.30 23.12 5.69
CA ARG A 129 0.52 23.91 6.66
C ARG A 129 -0.63 23.10 7.30
N MET A 130 -1.00 21.98 6.71
CA MET A 130 -2.00 21.04 7.23
C MET A 130 -1.37 19.91 8.05
N GLY A 131 -0.06 19.98 8.33
CA GLY A 131 0.67 18.96 9.11
C GLY A 131 1.13 17.75 8.28
N ILE A 132 1.08 17.84 6.95
CA ILE A 132 1.60 16.78 6.06
C ILE A 132 3.08 17.06 5.82
N VAL A 133 3.94 16.12 6.21
CA VAL A 133 5.40 16.26 6.10
C VAL A 133 5.97 15.68 4.82
N GLU A 134 5.30 14.66 4.26
CA GLU A 134 5.69 14.07 3.00
C GLU A 134 4.48 13.44 2.29
N ILE A 135 4.59 13.24 0.98
CA ILE A 135 3.57 12.60 0.15
C ILE A 135 4.26 11.54 -0.69
N PHE A 136 3.75 10.33 -0.62
CA PHE A 136 4.22 9.23 -1.46
C PHE A 136 3.17 8.83 -2.48
N ARG A 137 3.67 8.38 -3.63
CA ARG A 137 2.84 7.89 -4.73
C ARG A 137 3.44 6.65 -5.36
N CYS A 138 2.60 5.68 -5.70
CA CYS A 138 2.96 4.56 -6.55
C CYS A 138 1.94 4.37 -7.66
N GLN A 139 2.39 3.78 -8.78
CA GLN A 139 1.53 3.49 -9.92
C GLN A 139 1.00 2.06 -9.83
N ARG A 140 -0.28 1.87 -10.11
CA ARG A 140 -0.85 0.54 -10.31
C ARG A 140 -0.44 0.01 -11.69
N LEU A 141 0.42 -0.98 -11.70
CA LEU A 141 0.88 -1.67 -12.89
C LEU A 141 -0.11 -2.75 -13.31
N THR A 142 -0.25 -2.95 -14.60
CA THR A 142 -1.12 -3.98 -15.18
C THR A 142 -0.34 -4.77 -16.22
N GLN A 143 -0.26 -6.10 -16.02
CA GLN A 143 0.33 -7.01 -16.98
C GLN A 143 -0.63 -8.18 -17.23
N GLY A 144 -1.31 -8.15 -18.37
CA GLY A 144 -2.41 -9.09 -18.63
C GLY A 144 -3.51 -8.97 -17.56
N LYS A 145 -3.81 -10.07 -16.89
CA LYS A 145 -4.78 -10.12 -15.79
C LYS A 145 -4.23 -9.73 -14.42
N PHE A 146 -2.92 -9.56 -14.31
CA PHE A 146 -2.26 -9.29 -13.04
C PHE A 146 -2.18 -7.79 -12.75
N ARG A 147 -2.23 -7.47 -11.46
CA ARG A 147 -2.13 -6.10 -10.94
C ARG A 147 -1.05 -6.06 -9.86
N ASN A 148 -0.23 -5.04 -9.90
CA ASN A 148 0.80 -4.77 -8.90
C ASN A 148 1.01 -3.26 -8.75
N PHE A 149 1.91 -2.85 -7.91
CA PHE A 149 2.30 -1.46 -7.73
C PHE A 149 3.78 -1.28 -8.04
N SER A 150 4.14 -0.12 -8.58
CA SER A 150 5.52 0.33 -8.65
C SER A 150 6.07 0.58 -7.24
N LEU A 151 7.36 0.81 -7.15
CA LEU A 151 7.92 1.42 -5.93
C LEU A 151 7.23 2.77 -5.67
N ALA A 152 7.10 3.09 -4.40
CA ALA A 152 6.57 4.37 -3.96
C ALA A 152 7.67 5.43 -4.02
N GLU A 153 7.34 6.59 -4.57
CA GLU A 153 8.24 7.72 -4.68
C GLU A 153 7.61 8.96 -4.04
N PRO A 154 8.40 9.86 -3.45
CA PRO A 154 7.90 11.14 -2.98
C PRO A 154 7.47 12.03 -4.17
N VAL A 155 6.41 12.82 -4.03
CA VAL A 155 5.84 13.71 -5.05
C VAL A 155 5.75 15.15 -4.59
#